data_a21a8a6e99d977ba570cc9c5d648331b
#
_entry.id   a21a8a6e99d977ba570cc9c5d648331b
#
_cell.length_a   1.000
_cell.length_b   1.000
_cell.length_c   1.000
_cell.angle_alpha   90.00
_cell.angle_beta   90.00
_cell.angle_gamma   90.00
#
_symmetry.space_group_name_H-M   'P 1'
#
loop_
_entity.id
_entity.type
_entity.pdbx_description
1 polymer ?
#
loop_
_entity_poly.entity_id
_entity_poly.type
_entity_poly.pdbx_seq_one_letter_code
_entity_poly.pdbx_strand_id
1 'polypeptide(L)'
;METILKSLPVGEKVGIAFSGGLDTSTALLWMKKKGAFPCAYTANLGQPDEDDYEAIPRKAMDFGASIARLVDCREQLVAEGIAAIQSNAFHITTGGVTYFNTTPLGRAVTGTMLVNAMREDGVNIWGDGSTYKGNDIERFYRYGLVANPDLKIYKPWLDVEFITELGGRAEMSQFLADNGFGYKMSKEKAYSTDSNMLGATHEAKDLEHLDSSMKIVEPIMGCLLYTSPSPR
;
A
#
# COMPACT_ATOMS: atom_id res chain seq x y z
N MET A 1 -18.79 0.23 19.85
CA MET A 1 -18.90 0.85 18.50
C MET A 1 -18.20 -0.07 17.50
N GLU A 2 -18.79 -0.28 16.32
CA GLU A 2 -18.17 -1.13 15.30
C GLU A 2 -16.93 -0.42 14.74
N THR A 3 -15.75 -1.00 14.90
CA THR A 3 -14.48 -0.40 14.43
C THR A 3 -14.37 -0.46 12.92
N ILE A 4 -14.89 -1.54 12.29
CA ILE A 4 -14.87 -1.73 10.84
C ILE A 4 -16.23 -1.33 10.27
N LEU A 5 -16.22 -0.33 9.36
CA LEU A 5 -17.41 0.15 8.69
C LEU A 5 -17.74 -0.75 7.49
N LYS A 6 -19.00 -1.10 7.31
CA LYS A 6 -19.49 -1.98 6.24
C LYS A 6 -19.85 -1.24 4.95
N SER A 7 -20.01 0.07 5.05
CA SER A 7 -20.37 0.94 3.93
C SER A 7 -19.63 2.26 4.01
N LEU A 8 -19.54 2.98 2.88
CA LEU A 8 -18.86 4.26 2.79
C LEU A 8 -19.48 5.29 3.75
N PRO A 9 -18.69 5.94 4.61
CA PRO A 9 -19.15 7.00 5.49
C PRO A 9 -19.34 8.32 4.70
N VAL A 10 -20.49 8.47 4.06
CA VAL A 10 -20.85 9.65 3.27
C VAL A 10 -20.85 10.90 4.12
N GLY A 11 -20.25 11.99 3.61
CA GLY A 11 -20.12 13.27 4.32
C GLY A 11 -18.97 13.33 5.33
N GLU A 12 -18.22 12.23 5.53
CA GLU A 12 -17.07 12.22 6.43
C GLU A 12 -15.73 12.24 5.68
N LYS A 13 -14.67 12.66 6.37
CA LYS A 13 -13.29 12.56 5.87
C LYS A 13 -12.81 11.11 6.01
N VAL A 14 -12.36 10.53 4.91
CA VAL A 14 -11.79 9.17 4.87
C VAL A 14 -10.34 9.26 4.42
N GLY A 15 -9.41 8.91 5.31
CA GLY A 15 -8.01 8.79 4.96
C GLY A 15 -7.79 7.54 4.11
N ILE A 16 -6.98 7.66 3.06
CA ILE A 16 -6.59 6.53 2.23
C ILE A 16 -5.07 6.46 2.10
N ALA A 17 -4.49 5.29 2.42
CA ALA A 17 -3.11 5.00 2.07
C ALA A 17 -3.00 4.91 0.54
N PHE A 18 -2.46 5.96 -0.07
CA PHE A 18 -2.51 6.18 -1.51
C PHE A 18 -1.16 5.89 -2.16
N SER A 19 -1.14 4.90 -3.03
CA SER A 19 0.04 4.51 -3.80
C SER A 19 0.07 5.06 -5.24
N GLY A 20 -1.01 5.71 -5.68
CA GLY A 20 -1.16 6.13 -7.08
C GLY A 20 -1.46 4.99 -8.06
N GLY A 21 -1.57 3.75 -7.59
CA GLY A 21 -1.97 2.59 -8.38
C GLY A 21 -3.46 2.58 -8.73
N LEU A 22 -3.87 1.59 -9.54
CA LEU A 22 -5.24 1.46 -10.03
C LEU A 22 -6.27 1.42 -8.89
N ASP A 23 -6.04 0.51 -7.92
CA ASP A 23 -6.98 0.26 -6.82
C ASP A 23 -7.22 1.52 -5.98
N THR A 24 -6.14 2.17 -5.53
CA THR A 24 -6.23 3.36 -4.68
C THR A 24 -6.76 4.58 -5.41
N SER A 25 -6.41 4.76 -6.70
CA SER A 25 -6.94 5.85 -7.53
C SER A 25 -8.43 5.69 -7.79
N THR A 26 -8.87 4.47 -8.10
CA THR A 26 -10.29 4.15 -8.31
C THR A 26 -11.09 4.34 -7.03
N ALA A 27 -10.59 3.80 -5.91
CA ALA A 27 -11.25 3.93 -4.61
C ALA A 27 -11.41 5.41 -4.19
N LEU A 28 -10.37 6.22 -4.38
CA LEU A 28 -10.40 7.65 -4.07
C LEU A 28 -11.47 8.38 -4.89
N LEU A 29 -11.46 8.21 -6.21
CA LEU A 29 -12.43 8.84 -7.11
C LEU A 29 -13.86 8.38 -6.81
N TRP A 30 -14.06 7.08 -6.57
CA TRP A 30 -15.35 6.51 -6.25
C TRP A 30 -15.90 7.08 -4.93
N MET A 31 -15.10 7.12 -3.87
CA MET A 31 -15.49 7.74 -2.59
C MET A 31 -15.90 9.19 -2.77
N LYS A 32 -15.14 9.96 -3.56
CA LYS A 32 -15.47 11.35 -3.88
C LYS A 32 -16.81 11.48 -4.57
N LYS A 33 -17.08 10.63 -5.56
CA LYS A 33 -18.35 10.65 -6.32
C LYS A 33 -19.55 10.24 -5.48
N LYS A 34 -19.34 9.37 -4.50
CA LYS A 34 -20.38 8.92 -3.56
C LYS A 34 -20.58 9.91 -2.39
N GLY A 35 -19.85 11.02 -2.35
CA GLY A 35 -20.05 12.11 -1.40
C GLY A 35 -19.27 12.03 -0.10
N ALA A 36 -18.26 11.16 -0.01
CA ALA A 36 -17.26 11.25 1.06
C ALA A 36 -16.18 12.29 0.73
N PHE A 37 -15.33 12.62 1.71
CA PHE A 37 -14.18 13.51 1.55
C PHE A 37 -12.88 12.69 1.65
N PRO A 38 -12.39 12.06 0.56
CA PRO A 38 -11.18 11.28 0.60
C PRO A 38 -9.96 12.16 0.85
N CYS A 39 -9.08 11.71 1.73
CA CYS A 39 -7.83 12.37 2.10
C CYS A 39 -6.68 11.38 1.83
N ALA A 40 -5.81 11.68 0.88
CA ALA A 40 -4.75 10.80 0.43
C ALA A 40 -3.48 11.00 1.26
N TYR A 41 -2.89 9.91 1.73
CA TYR A 41 -1.62 9.90 2.45
C TYR A 41 -0.68 8.89 1.80
N THR A 42 0.48 9.37 1.37
CA THR A 42 1.51 8.57 0.70
C THR A 42 2.72 8.44 1.60
N ALA A 43 3.18 7.23 1.86
CA ALA A 43 4.39 7.00 2.64
C ALA A 43 5.62 7.03 1.74
N ASN A 44 6.59 7.88 2.07
CA ASN A 44 7.94 7.82 1.51
C ASN A 44 8.77 6.89 2.41
N LEU A 45 9.04 5.69 1.95
CA LEU A 45 9.86 4.66 2.59
C LEU A 45 11.24 4.50 1.92
N GLY A 46 11.61 5.45 1.02
CA GLY A 46 12.80 5.34 0.19
C GLY A 46 12.68 4.25 -0.87
N GLN A 47 11.51 4.10 -1.49
CA GLN A 47 11.28 3.14 -2.57
C GLN A 47 12.19 3.49 -3.77
N PRO A 48 13.03 2.57 -4.24
CA PRO A 48 13.98 2.86 -5.32
C PRO A 48 13.33 2.92 -6.72
N ASP A 49 12.10 2.49 -6.84
CA ASP A 49 11.30 2.46 -8.08
C ASP A 49 10.35 3.66 -8.23
N GLU A 50 10.50 4.69 -7.38
CA GLU A 50 9.73 5.93 -7.48
C GLU A 50 10.63 7.11 -7.81
N ASP A 51 10.50 7.64 -9.03
CA ASP A 51 11.33 8.73 -9.54
C ASP A 51 10.87 10.12 -9.05
N ASP A 52 9.55 10.31 -8.85
CA ASP A 52 8.95 11.58 -8.40
C ASP A 52 7.87 11.34 -7.35
N TYR A 53 8.30 11.29 -6.09
CA TYR A 53 7.38 11.14 -4.94
C TYR A 53 6.32 12.25 -4.87
N GLU A 54 6.65 13.46 -5.29
CA GLU A 54 5.71 14.60 -5.26
C GLU A 54 4.63 14.48 -6.35
N ALA A 55 4.84 13.67 -7.37
CA ALA A 55 3.81 13.39 -8.37
C ALA A 55 2.62 12.65 -7.77
N ILE A 56 2.83 11.82 -6.75
CA ILE A 56 1.78 10.97 -6.17
C ILE A 56 0.70 11.81 -5.46
N PRO A 57 1.01 12.74 -4.54
CA PRO A 57 0.02 13.65 -3.97
C PRO A 57 -0.68 14.52 -5.03
N ARG A 58 0.05 15.03 -6.03
CA ARG A 58 -0.56 15.79 -7.14
C ARG A 58 -1.61 14.97 -7.86
N LYS A 59 -1.27 13.73 -8.20
CA LYS A 59 -2.21 12.78 -8.81
C LYS A 59 -3.44 12.53 -7.93
N ALA A 60 -3.27 12.40 -6.60
CA ALA A 60 -4.40 12.25 -5.69
C ALA A 60 -5.34 13.46 -5.74
N MET A 61 -4.80 14.67 -5.82
CA MET A 61 -5.61 15.89 -5.97
C MET A 61 -6.39 15.90 -7.28
N ASP A 62 -5.79 15.44 -8.39
CA ASP A 62 -6.47 15.34 -9.69
C ASP A 62 -7.67 14.37 -9.60
N PHE A 63 -7.56 13.27 -8.85
CA PHE A 63 -8.66 12.35 -8.58
C PHE A 63 -9.70 12.89 -7.59
N GLY A 64 -9.50 14.10 -7.05
CA GLY A 64 -10.45 14.80 -6.19
C GLY A 64 -10.27 14.57 -4.70
N ALA A 65 -9.06 14.25 -4.26
CA ALA A 65 -8.73 14.24 -2.84
C ALA A 65 -8.99 15.62 -2.21
N SER A 66 -9.49 15.65 -0.99
CA SER A 66 -9.67 16.87 -0.21
C SER A 66 -8.37 17.32 0.48
N ILE A 67 -7.50 16.36 0.76
CA ILE A 67 -6.15 16.53 1.30
C ILE A 67 -5.27 15.51 0.56
N ALA A 68 -4.03 15.89 0.24
CA ALA A 68 -3.02 14.97 -0.25
C ALA A 68 -1.67 15.29 0.40
N ARG A 69 -1.10 14.32 1.11
CA ARG A 69 0.18 14.48 1.82
C ARG A 69 1.16 13.38 1.45
N LEU A 70 2.41 13.78 1.23
CA LEU A 70 3.57 12.90 1.26
C LEU A 70 4.13 12.89 2.69
N VAL A 71 4.17 11.74 3.32
CA VAL A 71 4.67 11.56 4.69
C VAL A 71 6.04 10.92 4.62
N ASP A 72 7.07 11.62 5.09
CA ASP A 72 8.43 11.07 5.16
C ASP A 72 8.53 10.05 6.30
N CYS A 73 8.63 8.80 5.94
CA CYS A 73 8.71 7.67 6.86
C CYS A 73 10.12 7.07 6.96
N ARG A 74 11.11 7.65 6.27
CA ARG A 74 12.44 7.05 6.11
C ARG A 74 13.20 6.92 7.43
N GLU A 75 13.20 7.95 8.24
CA GLU A 75 13.90 7.94 9.54
C GLU A 75 13.30 6.88 10.48
N GLN A 76 11.95 6.83 10.56
CA GLN A 76 11.27 5.82 11.37
C GLN A 76 11.55 4.40 10.87
N LEU A 77 11.56 4.20 9.54
CA LEU A 77 11.86 2.89 8.96
C LEU A 77 13.29 2.44 9.28
N VAL A 78 14.26 3.35 9.26
CA VAL A 78 15.64 3.05 9.66
C VAL A 78 15.69 2.64 11.14
N ALA A 79 15.03 3.39 12.01
CA ALA A 79 15.00 3.09 13.45
C ALA A 79 14.42 1.69 13.74
N GLU A 80 13.27 1.38 13.13
CA GLU A 80 12.62 0.06 13.27
C GLU A 80 13.48 -1.07 12.66
N GLY A 81 14.11 -0.81 11.50
CA GLY A 81 15.02 -1.77 10.87
C GLY A 81 16.21 -2.10 11.73
N ILE A 82 16.86 -1.08 12.34
CA ILE A 82 17.99 -1.27 13.27
C ILE A 82 17.52 -2.05 14.50
N ALA A 83 16.39 -1.69 15.10
CA ALA A 83 15.83 -2.40 16.25
C ALA A 83 15.54 -3.88 15.93
N ALA A 84 14.98 -4.15 14.75
CA ALA A 84 14.71 -5.52 14.29
C ALA A 84 16.01 -6.33 14.10
N ILE A 85 17.06 -5.73 13.53
CA ILE A 85 18.37 -6.38 13.38
C ILE A 85 18.99 -6.67 14.75
N GLN A 86 19.01 -5.70 15.66
CA GLN A 86 19.59 -5.84 17.00
C GLN A 86 18.87 -6.90 17.85
N SER A 87 17.55 -7.04 17.66
CA SER A 87 16.74 -8.05 18.36
C SER A 87 16.70 -9.41 17.66
N ASN A 88 17.42 -9.58 16.56
CA ASN A 88 17.37 -10.77 15.69
C ASN A 88 15.96 -11.06 15.13
N ALA A 89 15.16 -10.02 14.91
CA ALA A 89 13.80 -10.11 14.38
C ALA A 89 13.68 -9.65 12.90
N PHE A 90 14.80 -9.29 12.26
CA PHE A 90 14.79 -8.85 10.86
C PHE A 90 14.51 -10.00 9.89
N HIS A 91 14.81 -11.23 10.27
CA HIS A 91 14.51 -12.40 9.47
C HIS A 91 13.84 -13.50 10.30
N ILE A 92 13.05 -14.30 9.63
CA ILE A 92 12.44 -15.51 10.18
C ILE A 92 12.80 -16.71 9.32
N THR A 93 12.92 -17.88 9.92
CA THR A 93 13.10 -19.14 9.16
C THR A 93 11.87 -19.99 9.33
N THR A 94 11.22 -20.33 8.21
CA THR A 94 10.05 -21.17 8.18
C THR A 94 10.24 -22.27 7.13
N GLY A 95 10.08 -23.54 7.51
CA GLY A 95 10.26 -24.66 6.59
C GLY A 95 11.66 -24.75 5.96
N GLY A 96 12.71 -24.25 6.65
CA GLY A 96 14.09 -24.21 6.13
C GLY A 96 14.39 -23.04 5.19
N VAL A 97 13.41 -22.15 4.92
CA VAL A 97 13.58 -20.95 4.09
C VAL A 97 13.61 -19.70 4.97
N THR A 98 14.59 -18.84 4.73
CA THR A 98 14.68 -17.55 5.41
C THR A 98 13.89 -16.49 4.67
N TYR A 99 13.02 -15.78 5.41
CA TYR A 99 12.26 -14.63 4.94
C TYR A 99 12.70 -13.37 5.70
N PHE A 100 12.96 -12.31 4.97
CA PHE A 100 13.32 -11.01 5.54
C PHE A 100 12.09 -10.14 5.74
N ASN A 101 11.96 -9.55 6.93
CA ASN A 101 10.82 -8.74 7.33
C ASN A 101 10.83 -7.31 6.73
N THR A 102 11.26 -7.13 5.50
CA THR A 102 11.31 -5.84 4.81
C THR A 102 9.92 -5.24 4.62
N THR A 103 9.01 -6.00 4.01
CA THR A 103 7.61 -5.60 3.80
C THR A 103 6.83 -5.47 5.12
N PRO A 104 6.87 -6.44 6.07
CA PRO A 104 6.17 -6.28 7.35
C PRO A 104 6.59 -5.04 8.14
N LEU A 105 7.89 -4.71 8.20
CA LEU A 105 8.39 -3.49 8.85
C LEU A 105 7.90 -2.24 8.12
N GLY A 106 7.95 -2.23 6.78
CA GLY A 106 7.41 -1.14 5.97
C GLY A 106 5.92 -0.91 6.25
N ARG A 107 5.10 -1.98 6.39
CA ARG A 107 3.67 -1.86 6.70
C ARG A 107 3.42 -1.33 8.11
N ALA A 108 4.23 -1.74 9.09
CA ALA A 108 4.14 -1.22 10.46
C ALA A 108 4.39 0.29 10.49
N VAL A 109 5.47 0.74 9.87
CA VAL A 109 5.82 2.17 9.78
C VAL A 109 4.77 2.95 9.00
N THR A 110 4.34 2.46 7.84
CA THR A 110 3.27 3.10 7.06
C THR A 110 2.00 3.25 7.89
N GLY A 111 1.51 2.17 8.50
CA GLY A 111 0.27 2.20 9.29
C GLY A 111 0.32 3.20 10.44
N THR A 112 1.42 3.27 11.18
CA THR A 112 1.56 4.20 12.31
C THR A 112 1.78 5.64 11.88
N MET A 113 2.68 5.89 10.92
CA MET A 113 3.02 7.25 10.49
C MET A 113 1.90 7.94 9.73
N LEU A 114 1.21 7.23 8.83
CA LEU A 114 0.09 7.81 8.11
C LEU A 114 -1.09 8.10 9.06
N VAL A 115 -1.37 7.25 10.04
CA VAL A 115 -2.43 7.52 11.02
C VAL A 115 -2.08 8.71 11.92
N ASN A 116 -0.82 8.91 12.27
CA ASN A 116 -0.39 10.13 12.97
C ASN A 116 -0.63 11.39 12.12
N ALA A 117 -0.27 11.37 10.84
CA ALA A 117 -0.53 12.47 9.91
C ALA A 117 -2.05 12.71 9.72
N MET A 118 -2.84 11.64 9.62
CA MET A 118 -4.31 11.73 9.57
C MET A 118 -4.87 12.42 10.81
N ARG A 119 -4.36 12.10 11.99
CA ARG A 119 -4.82 12.70 13.24
C ARG A 119 -4.53 14.21 13.32
N GLU A 120 -3.39 14.66 12.78
CA GLU A 120 -3.07 16.10 12.64
C GLU A 120 -4.10 16.83 11.77
N ASP A 121 -4.61 16.16 10.72
CA ASP A 121 -5.60 16.73 9.78
C ASP A 121 -7.07 16.51 10.24
N GLY A 122 -7.28 15.93 11.42
CA GLY A 122 -8.61 15.64 11.96
C GLY A 122 -9.34 14.54 11.16
N VAL A 123 -8.60 13.56 10.66
CA VAL A 123 -9.12 12.40 9.90
C VAL A 123 -9.03 11.16 10.76
N ASN A 124 -10.17 10.55 11.10
CA ASN A 124 -10.26 9.42 12.02
C ASN A 124 -10.81 8.13 11.38
N ILE A 125 -10.89 8.08 10.06
CA ILE A 125 -11.33 6.90 9.32
C ILE A 125 -10.21 6.50 8.37
N TRP A 126 -9.65 5.28 8.57
CA TRP A 126 -8.61 4.71 7.72
C TRP A 126 -9.22 3.96 6.55
N GLY A 127 -8.63 4.11 5.35
CA GLY A 127 -8.88 3.31 4.18
C GLY A 127 -7.58 2.95 3.46
N ASP A 128 -7.61 1.90 2.69
CA ASP A 128 -6.53 1.50 1.77
C ASP A 128 -7.06 0.63 0.63
N GLY A 129 -6.21 0.37 -0.36
CA GLY A 129 -6.53 -0.46 -1.52
C GLY A 129 -6.32 -1.96 -1.32
N SER A 130 -6.08 -2.43 -0.10
CA SER A 130 -5.82 -3.86 0.16
C SER A 130 -7.02 -4.73 -0.14
N THR A 131 -6.80 -5.80 -0.91
CA THR A 131 -7.83 -6.80 -1.21
C THR A 131 -7.99 -7.79 -0.06
N TYR A 132 -9.16 -8.44 0.04
CA TYR A 132 -9.45 -9.43 1.07
C TYR A 132 -8.63 -10.73 0.94
N LYS A 133 -7.91 -10.90 -0.17
CA LYS A 133 -7.07 -12.10 -0.42
C LYS A 133 -5.66 -11.99 0.15
N GLY A 134 -5.20 -10.78 0.47
CA GLY A 134 -3.85 -10.51 0.96
C GLY A 134 -3.77 -10.31 2.47
N ASN A 135 -2.54 -10.35 3.00
CA ASN A 135 -2.28 -10.09 4.42
C ASN A 135 -2.44 -8.61 4.79
N ASP A 136 -2.28 -7.71 3.84
CA ASP A 136 -2.26 -6.27 4.07
C ASP A 136 -3.62 -5.70 4.48
N ILE A 137 -4.72 -6.41 4.16
CA ILE A 137 -6.05 -6.02 4.60
C ILE A 137 -6.16 -5.88 6.13
N GLU A 138 -5.35 -6.64 6.88
CA GLU A 138 -5.29 -6.56 8.33
C GLU A 138 -4.05 -5.83 8.85
N ARG A 139 -2.91 -5.97 8.19
CA ARG A 139 -1.64 -5.42 8.65
C ARG A 139 -1.71 -3.91 8.88
N PHE A 140 -2.17 -3.15 7.90
CA PHE A 140 -2.21 -1.69 7.98
C PHE A 140 -3.06 -1.18 9.14
N TYR A 141 -4.30 -1.63 9.25
CA TYR A 141 -5.18 -1.09 10.27
C TYR A 141 -4.80 -1.57 11.69
N ARG A 142 -4.22 -2.77 11.83
CA ARG A 142 -3.72 -3.24 13.13
C ARG A 142 -2.66 -2.29 13.67
N TYR A 143 -1.69 -1.91 12.85
CA TYR A 143 -0.70 -0.92 13.23
C TYR A 143 -1.29 0.49 13.39
N GLY A 144 -2.25 0.85 12.56
CA GLY A 144 -3.00 2.10 12.70
C GLY A 144 -3.72 2.20 14.04
N LEU A 145 -4.33 1.12 14.53
CA LEU A 145 -4.97 1.06 15.85
C LEU A 145 -3.97 1.18 17.01
N VAL A 146 -2.71 0.80 16.83
CA VAL A 146 -1.66 1.06 17.81
C VAL A 146 -1.39 2.57 17.94
N ALA A 147 -1.38 3.29 16.81
CA ALA A 147 -1.19 4.75 16.80
C ALA A 147 -2.43 5.54 17.24
N ASN A 148 -3.62 5.03 16.94
CA ASN A 148 -4.90 5.62 17.31
C ASN A 148 -5.93 4.53 17.62
N PRO A 149 -6.18 4.20 18.91
CA PRO A 149 -7.15 3.17 19.29
C PRO A 149 -8.61 3.48 18.91
N ASP A 150 -8.94 4.76 18.69
CA ASP A 150 -10.28 5.21 18.31
C ASP A 150 -10.49 5.27 16.79
N LEU A 151 -9.50 4.81 16.02
CA LEU A 151 -9.55 4.79 14.55
C LEU A 151 -10.70 3.91 14.06
N LYS A 152 -11.54 4.46 13.19
CA LYS A 152 -12.50 3.68 12.42
C LYS A 152 -11.83 3.18 11.13
N ILE A 153 -12.27 2.04 10.63
CA ILE A 153 -11.68 1.38 9.47
C ILE A 153 -12.75 1.27 8.38
N TYR A 154 -12.50 1.84 7.22
CA TYR A 154 -13.28 1.62 6.02
C TYR A 154 -12.41 0.98 4.95
N LYS A 155 -12.85 -0.15 4.42
CA LYS A 155 -12.14 -0.88 3.35
C LYS A 155 -13.03 -0.95 2.12
N PRO A 156 -12.71 -0.29 1.00
CA PRO A 156 -13.48 -0.39 -0.23
C PRO A 156 -13.72 -1.85 -0.65
N TRP A 157 -12.73 -2.71 -0.54
CA TRP A 157 -12.83 -4.13 -0.85
C TRP A 157 -13.66 -4.98 0.13
N LEU A 158 -14.23 -4.39 1.18
CA LEU A 158 -15.23 -5.00 2.06
C LEU A 158 -16.61 -4.36 1.91
N ASP A 159 -16.71 -3.31 1.10
CA ASP A 159 -17.97 -2.63 0.80
C ASP A 159 -18.65 -3.30 -0.40
N VAL A 160 -19.84 -3.82 -0.19
CA VAL A 160 -20.62 -4.53 -1.22
C VAL A 160 -20.93 -3.63 -2.41
N GLU A 161 -21.18 -2.34 -2.19
CA GLU A 161 -21.48 -1.39 -3.27
C GLU A 161 -20.24 -1.19 -4.14
N PHE A 162 -19.07 -0.97 -3.54
CA PHE A 162 -17.80 -0.84 -4.27
C PHE A 162 -17.48 -2.10 -5.09
N ILE A 163 -17.60 -3.28 -4.46
CA ILE A 163 -17.31 -4.56 -5.14
C ILE A 163 -18.27 -4.81 -6.29
N THR A 164 -19.55 -4.47 -6.13
CA THR A 164 -20.55 -4.68 -7.17
C THR A 164 -20.30 -3.78 -8.39
N GLU A 165 -19.88 -2.54 -8.17
CA GLU A 165 -19.59 -1.58 -9.24
C GLU A 165 -18.19 -1.76 -9.85
N LEU A 166 -17.18 -2.11 -9.05
CA LEU A 166 -15.76 -1.98 -9.38
C LEU A 166 -14.92 -3.20 -8.96
N GLY A 167 -15.54 -4.37 -8.87
CA GLY A 167 -14.93 -5.58 -8.32
C GLY A 167 -13.83 -6.22 -9.17
N GLY A 168 -13.47 -5.65 -10.32
CA GLY A 168 -12.42 -6.15 -11.20
C GLY A 168 -11.55 -5.05 -11.79
N ARG A 169 -10.35 -5.43 -12.25
CA ARG A 169 -9.39 -4.47 -12.85
C ARG A 169 -9.93 -3.82 -14.13
N ALA A 170 -10.72 -4.55 -14.91
CA ALA A 170 -11.33 -4.03 -16.13
C ALA A 170 -12.36 -2.95 -15.82
N GLU A 171 -13.24 -3.21 -14.85
CA GLU A 171 -14.27 -2.28 -14.37
C GLU A 171 -13.63 -1.03 -13.77
N MET A 172 -12.60 -1.17 -12.96
CA MET A 172 -11.84 -0.04 -12.38
C MET A 172 -11.19 0.80 -13.47
N SER A 173 -10.55 0.17 -14.46
CA SER A 173 -9.90 0.89 -15.57
C SER A 173 -10.92 1.63 -16.43
N GLN A 174 -12.06 1.00 -16.70
CA GLN A 174 -13.15 1.64 -17.45
C GLN A 174 -13.75 2.81 -16.68
N PHE A 175 -13.98 2.63 -15.35
CA PHE A 175 -14.48 3.70 -14.49
C PHE A 175 -13.56 4.93 -14.51
N LEU A 176 -12.24 4.74 -14.42
CA LEU A 176 -11.29 5.85 -14.52
C LEU A 176 -11.35 6.52 -15.90
N ALA A 177 -11.41 5.72 -16.99
CA ALA A 177 -11.50 6.24 -18.37
C ALA A 177 -12.78 7.05 -18.58
N ASP A 178 -13.93 6.58 -18.12
CA ASP A 178 -15.24 7.27 -18.22
C ASP A 178 -15.26 8.59 -17.45
N ASN A 179 -14.33 8.77 -16.51
CA ASN A 179 -14.15 9.99 -15.74
C ASN A 179 -12.99 10.87 -16.24
N GLY A 180 -12.45 10.57 -17.44
CA GLY A 180 -11.40 11.38 -18.06
C GLY A 180 -9.97 11.04 -17.62
N PHE A 181 -9.78 9.97 -16.84
CA PHE A 181 -8.47 9.53 -16.37
C PHE A 181 -8.00 8.31 -17.18
N GLY A 182 -7.04 8.51 -18.09
CA GLY A 182 -6.42 7.39 -18.80
C GLY A 182 -5.53 6.57 -17.87
N TYR A 183 -5.89 5.32 -17.59
CA TYR A 183 -4.99 4.39 -16.88
C TYR A 183 -4.37 3.43 -17.90
N LYS A 184 -3.10 3.65 -18.21
CA LYS A 184 -2.34 2.72 -19.06
C LYS A 184 -1.72 1.64 -18.17
N MET A 185 -2.25 0.43 -18.22
CA MET A 185 -1.54 -0.74 -17.71
C MET A 185 -0.33 -1.00 -18.60
N SER A 186 0.88 -0.80 -18.11
CA SER A 186 2.07 -1.32 -18.80
C SER A 186 2.12 -2.83 -18.58
N LYS A 187 2.44 -3.60 -19.65
CA LYS A 187 2.70 -5.04 -19.54
C LYS A 187 3.90 -5.36 -18.61
N GLU A 188 4.76 -4.35 -18.40
CA GLU A 188 5.94 -4.43 -17.54
C GLU A 188 5.64 -4.48 -16.05
N LYS A 189 4.50 -3.94 -15.60
CA LYS A 189 4.03 -4.08 -14.20
C LYS A 189 3.18 -5.34 -13.99
N ALA A 190 3.62 -6.46 -14.56
CA ALA A 190 2.92 -7.74 -14.47
C ALA A 190 2.98 -8.35 -13.06
N TYR A 191 4.06 -8.09 -12.31
CA TYR A 191 4.28 -8.55 -10.95
C TYR A 191 4.01 -7.44 -9.96
N SER A 192 3.52 -7.81 -8.76
CA SER A 192 3.42 -6.88 -7.64
C SER A 192 4.79 -6.77 -6.97
N THR A 193 5.26 -5.57 -6.77
CA THR A 193 6.53 -5.30 -6.11
C THR A 193 6.29 -4.39 -4.92
N ASP A 194 6.73 -4.83 -3.76
CA ASP A 194 6.83 -4.02 -2.56
C ASP A 194 8.30 -3.72 -2.29
N SER A 195 8.67 -2.46 -2.42
CA SER A 195 10.04 -1.99 -2.18
C SER A 195 10.09 -0.90 -1.11
N ASN A 196 11.19 -0.86 -0.39
CA ASN A 196 11.55 0.19 0.55
C ASN A 196 13.06 0.13 0.77
N MET A 197 13.63 1.05 1.54
CA MET A 197 15.09 1.11 1.74
C MET A 197 15.69 -0.12 2.44
N LEU A 198 14.89 -1.03 3.01
CA LEU A 198 15.35 -2.29 3.61
C LEU A 198 15.41 -3.45 2.62
N GLY A 199 14.72 -3.36 1.49
CA GLY A 199 14.68 -4.41 0.47
C GLY A 199 13.42 -4.37 -0.37
N ALA A 200 13.30 -5.36 -1.27
CA ALA A 200 12.15 -5.52 -2.15
C ALA A 200 11.65 -6.97 -2.15
N THR A 201 10.33 -7.12 -2.29
CA THR A 201 9.67 -8.40 -2.54
C THR A 201 8.88 -8.35 -3.82
N HIS A 202 8.85 -9.46 -4.55
CA HIS A 202 8.09 -9.62 -5.77
C HIS A 202 7.08 -10.75 -5.59
N GLU A 203 5.85 -10.54 -6.02
CA GLU A 203 4.78 -11.52 -5.92
C GLU A 203 3.81 -11.45 -7.11
N ALA A 204 2.85 -12.32 -7.14
CA ALA A 204 1.80 -12.49 -8.14
C ALA A 204 2.19 -13.27 -9.40
N LYS A 205 1.19 -13.63 -10.19
CA LYS A 205 1.29 -14.38 -11.45
C LYS A 205 2.09 -15.68 -11.30
N ASP A 206 3.11 -15.85 -12.15
CA ASP A 206 3.90 -17.09 -12.20
C ASP A 206 4.68 -17.32 -10.91
N LEU A 207 4.96 -16.28 -10.11
CA LEU A 207 5.60 -16.42 -8.80
C LEU A 207 4.72 -17.09 -7.74
N GLU A 208 3.41 -17.20 -7.97
CA GLU A 208 2.50 -17.96 -7.11
C GLU A 208 2.60 -19.49 -7.33
N HIS A 209 3.26 -19.92 -8.40
CA HIS A 209 3.51 -21.32 -8.68
C HIS A 209 4.82 -21.77 -8.03
N LEU A 210 4.79 -22.86 -7.26
CA LEU A 210 5.93 -23.36 -6.48
C LEU A 210 7.13 -23.83 -7.34
N ASP A 211 6.92 -24.09 -8.62
CA ASP A 211 7.92 -24.46 -9.61
C ASP A 211 8.51 -23.27 -10.37
N SER A 212 7.98 -22.05 -10.14
CA SER A 212 8.48 -20.84 -10.77
C SER A 212 9.74 -20.33 -10.08
N SER A 213 10.70 -19.87 -10.88
CA SER A 213 11.96 -19.30 -10.40
C SER A 213 11.89 -17.78 -10.32
N MET A 214 12.56 -17.20 -9.32
CA MET A 214 12.81 -15.75 -9.22
C MET A 214 13.49 -15.15 -10.45
N LYS A 215 14.04 -15.98 -11.36
CA LYS A 215 14.68 -15.54 -12.60
C LYS A 215 13.75 -14.82 -13.59
N ILE A 216 12.43 -14.92 -13.38
CA ILE A 216 11.42 -14.28 -14.23
C ILE A 216 11.20 -12.81 -13.92
N VAL A 217 11.74 -12.30 -12.80
CA VAL A 217 11.67 -10.90 -12.41
C VAL A 217 13.06 -10.29 -12.40
N GLU A 218 13.15 -9.01 -12.80
CA GLU A 218 14.36 -8.22 -12.64
C GLU A 218 14.39 -7.66 -11.22
N PRO A 219 15.44 -7.98 -10.41
CA PRO A 219 15.49 -7.50 -9.04
C PRO A 219 15.73 -5.99 -9.00
N ILE A 220 14.88 -5.26 -8.30
CA ILE A 220 15.01 -3.80 -8.12
C ILE A 220 16.17 -3.47 -7.17
N MET A 221 16.39 -4.33 -6.16
CA MET A 221 17.45 -4.17 -5.18
C MET A 221 18.24 -5.47 -5.04
N GLY A 222 19.57 -5.33 -4.96
CA GLY A 222 20.46 -6.46 -4.86
C GLY A 222 20.70 -7.15 -6.21
N CYS A 223 21.14 -8.40 -6.14
CA CYS A 223 21.51 -9.21 -7.30
C CYS A 223 21.11 -10.67 -7.07
N LEU A 224 20.78 -11.38 -8.12
CA LEU A 224 20.56 -12.84 -8.03
C LEU A 224 21.90 -13.52 -7.74
N LEU A 225 21.91 -14.42 -6.76
CA LEU A 225 23.13 -15.08 -6.25
C LEU A 225 23.96 -15.77 -7.33
N TYR A 226 23.34 -16.25 -8.43
CA TYR A 226 24.04 -16.89 -9.54
C TYR A 226 24.78 -15.91 -10.46
N THR A 227 24.49 -14.60 -10.36
CA THR A 227 25.16 -13.54 -11.12
C THR A 227 26.23 -12.80 -10.31
N SER A 228 26.22 -12.98 -8.99
CA SER A 228 27.22 -12.42 -8.08
C SER A 228 28.35 -13.41 -7.89
N PRO A 229 29.61 -13.10 -8.26
CA PRO A 229 30.73 -13.91 -7.83
C PRO A 229 30.82 -13.80 -6.30
N SER A 230 30.36 -14.85 -5.61
CA SER A 230 30.49 -14.94 -4.15
C SER A 230 31.98 -14.93 -3.85
N PRO A 231 32.50 -13.96 -3.08
CA PRO A 231 33.83 -14.08 -2.53
C PRO A 231 33.80 -15.26 -1.56
N ARG A 232 34.58 -16.27 -1.85
CA ARG A 232 34.86 -17.38 -0.93
C ARG A 232 35.83 -16.94 0.14
#